data_bb6b33f3916a887f0176a747b9e64ea2
#
_entry.id   bb6b33f3916a887f0176a747b9e64ea2
#
_cell.length_a   1.000
_cell.length_b   1.000
_cell.length_c   1.000
_cell.angle_alpha   90.00
_cell.angle_beta   90.00
_cell.angle_gamma   90.00
#
_symmetry.space_group_name_H-M   'P 1'
#
loop_
_entity.id
_entity.type
_entity.pdbx_description
1 polymer ?
#
loop_
_entity_poly.entity_id
_entity_poly.type
_entity_poly.pdbx_seq_one_letter_code
_entity_poly.pdbx_strand_id
1 'polypeptide(L)'
;NNAGLGMGSVRRDHHTKLVSIDELTPDIWNKMIGVNLTGPWNMTKSSIEYLRTSEKARIINVTTSFFTMLRGKFHPYGPSKSGFEAMSAGHAAEFKDDGITVNVVVPGGPADTPMVPQGAGWGRDQLVKPIMMTYPILWLCSDEAGLITGNRYIAGHWDPNQSVSENRKKTESEIAWPSLAQDPVWPGGKPS
;
A
#
# COMPACT_ATOMS: atom_id res chain seq x y z
N ASN A 1 3.16 7.57 -4.01
CA ASN A 1 2.80 7.87 -2.63
C ASN A 1 3.47 6.88 -1.68
N ASN A 2 4.58 7.30 -1.05
CA ASN A 2 5.37 6.43 -0.17
C ASN A 2 5.52 7.00 1.26
N ALA A 3 5.41 8.31 1.44
CA ALA A 3 5.54 8.92 2.76
C ALA A 3 4.57 8.29 3.77
N GLY A 4 5.05 8.02 4.99
CA GLY A 4 4.23 7.38 6.00
C GLY A 4 4.87 7.36 7.38
N LEU A 5 4.01 7.34 8.39
CA LEU A 5 4.38 7.12 9.78
C LEU A 5 4.14 5.65 10.15
N GLY A 6 5.09 5.06 10.89
CA GLY A 6 4.93 3.73 11.49
C GLY A 6 4.61 3.80 12.98
N MET A 7 4.43 2.63 13.61
CA MET A 7 4.12 2.52 15.04
C MET A 7 5.19 3.13 15.96
N GLY A 8 6.43 3.30 15.48
CA GLY A 8 7.49 4.03 16.19
C GLY A 8 7.16 5.50 16.48
N SER A 9 6.24 6.12 15.72
CA SER A 9 5.73 7.46 15.99
C SER A 9 4.67 7.49 17.11
N VAL A 10 4.10 6.34 17.44
CA VAL A 10 3.20 6.18 18.59
C VAL A 10 4.01 5.88 19.84
N ARG A 11 4.88 4.88 19.77
CA ARG A 11 5.73 4.46 20.87
C ARG A 11 7.03 3.81 20.33
N ARG A 12 8.17 4.23 20.84
CA ARG A 12 9.48 3.78 20.33
C ARG A 12 9.72 2.27 20.51
N ASP A 13 9.25 1.69 21.61
CA ASP A 13 9.40 0.27 21.95
C ASP A 13 8.17 -0.59 21.54
N HIS A 14 7.37 -0.11 20.61
CA HIS A 14 6.13 -0.79 20.14
C HIS A 14 6.35 -2.24 19.67
N HIS A 15 7.57 -2.63 19.33
CA HIS A 15 7.91 -3.99 18.89
C HIS A 15 8.01 -4.99 20.05
N THR A 16 8.36 -4.54 21.24
CA THR A 16 8.40 -5.34 22.48
C THR A 16 7.17 -5.14 23.35
N LYS A 17 6.63 -3.92 23.35
CA LYS A 17 5.43 -3.54 24.10
C LYS A 17 4.37 -3.01 23.15
N LEU A 18 3.48 -3.91 22.70
CA LEU A 18 2.39 -3.56 21.79
C LEU A 18 1.48 -2.49 22.42
N VAL A 19 0.95 -1.61 21.55
CA VAL A 19 0.09 -0.48 21.96
C VAL A 19 -1.37 -0.95 22.03
N SER A 20 -1.98 -0.82 23.19
CA SER A 20 -3.42 -1.09 23.37
C SER A 20 -4.27 0.09 22.92
N ILE A 21 -5.54 -0.13 22.59
CA ILE A 21 -6.44 0.92 22.08
C ILE A 21 -6.69 2.02 23.11
N ASP A 22 -6.72 1.68 24.38
CA ASP A 22 -6.90 2.60 25.51
C ASP A 22 -5.68 3.51 25.77
N GLU A 23 -4.52 3.16 25.20
CA GLU A 23 -3.29 3.99 25.26
C GLU A 23 -3.23 5.02 24.13
N LEU A 24 -4.17 4.98 23.16
CA LEU A 24 -4.18 5.88 22.01
C LEU A 24 -5.00 7.13 22.31
N THR A 25 -4.48 8.28 21.89
CA THR A 25 -5.24 9.53 21.92
C THR A 25 -5.80 9.88 20.53
N PRO A 26 -6.86 10.69 20.44
CA PRO A 26 -7.35 11.20 19.17
C PRO A 26 -6.28 11.89 18.33
N ASP A 27 -5.33 12.59 18.96
CA ASP A 27 -4.23 13.29 18.25
C ASP A 27 -3.28 12.32 17.58
N ILE A 28 -2.89 11.23 18.27
CA ILE A 28 -2.07 10.16 17.70
C ILE A 28 -2.77 9.52 16.52
N TRP A 29 -4.06 9.21 16.68
CA TRP A 29 -4.90 8.67 15.62
C TRP A 29 -4.95 9.61 14.41
N ASN A 30 -5.36 10.86 14.62
CA ASN A 30 -5.53 11.86 13.57
C ASN A 30 -4.23 12.14 12.82
N LYS A 31 -3.10 12.22 13.53
CA LYS A 31 -1.78 12.41 12.93
C LYS A 31 -1.43 11.29 11.96
N MET A 32 -1.63 10.04 12.35
CA MET A 32 -1.27 8.90 11.49
C MET A 32 -2.23 8.76 10.32
N ILE A 33 -3.53 8.92 10.52
CA ILE A 33 -4.54 8.95 9.44
C ILE A 33 -4.24 10.12 8.49
N GLY A 34 -3.93 11.29 9.03
CA GLY A 34 -3.58 12.47 8.25
C GLY A 34 -2.40 12.24 7.31
N VAL A 35 -1.33 11.59 7.77
CA VAL A 35 -0.15 11.32 6.95
C VAL A 35 -0.36 10.12 6.03
N ASN A 36 -0.86 8.99 6.55
CA ASN A 36 -0.85 7.71 5.83
C ASN A 36 -2.03 7.51 4.88
N LEU A 37 -3.13 8.22 5.08
CA LEU A 37 -4.36 8.09 4.29
C LEU A 37 -4.77 9.41 3.64
N THR A 38 -4.98 10.46 4.43
CA THR A 38 -5.41 11.77 3.90
C THR A 38 -4.31 12.40 3.01
N GLY A 39 -3.03 12.21 3.37
CA GLY A 39 -1.90 12.71 2.58
C GLY A 39 -1.89 12.18 1.15
N PRO A 40 -1.89 10.86 0.92
CA PRO A 40 -2.01 10.26 -0.42
C PRO A 40 -3.25 10.70 -1.19
N TRP A 41 -4.40 10.84 -0.51
CA TRP A 41 -5.62 11.38 -1.12
C TRP A 41 -5.43 12.81 -1.61
N ASN A 42 -4.86 13.67 -0.77
CA ASN A 42 -4.56 15.07 -1.13
C ASN A 42 -3.61 15.14 -2.33
N MET A 43 -2.55 14.31 -2.34
CA MET A 43 -1.59 14.25 -3.45
C MET A 43 -2.28 13.84 -4.75
N THR A 44 -3.10 12.80 -4.73
CA THR A 44 -3.86 12.35 -5.90
C THR A 44 -4.82 13.45 -6.38
N LYS A 45 -5.62 14.02 -5.46
CA LYS A 45 -6.57 15.10 -5.79
C LYS A 45 -5.89 16.32 -6.41
N SER A 46 -4.75 16.73 -5.85
CA SER A 46 -4.02 17.91 -6.35
C SER A 46 -3.31 17.67 -7.69
N SER A 47 -3.05 16.41 -8.03
CA SER A 47 -2.34 16.04 -9.26
C SER A 47 -3.28 15.59 -10.38
N ILE A 48 -4.58 15.39 -10.13
CA ILE A 48 -5.47 14.71 -11.07
C ILE A 48 -5.59 15.41 -12.42
N GLU A 49 -5.63 16.74 -12.46
CA GLU A 49 -5.71 17.51 -13.71
C GLU A 49 -4.45 17.30 -14.58
N TYR A 50 -3.27 17.25 -13.94
CA TYR A 50 -2.00 16.99 -14.62
C TYR A 50 -1.90 15.53 -15.08
N LEU A 51 -2.38 14.59 -14.28
CA LEU A 51 -2.41 13.17 -14.62
C LEU A 51 -3.31 12.93 -15.86
N ARG A 52 -4.47 13.57 -15.93
CA ARG A 52 -5.39 13.47 -17.07
C ARG A 52 -4.81 13.99 -18.39
N THR A 53 -3.87 14.91 -18.33
CA THR A 53 -3.19 15.45 -19.53
C THR A 53 -1.91 14.70 -19.90
N SER A 54 -1.49 13.73 -19.09
CA SER A 54 -0.28 12.93 -19.30
C SER A 54 -0.57 11.67 -20.11
N GLU A 55 0.19 11.41 -21.14
CA GLU A 55 0.10 10.16 -21.93
C GLU A 55 0.54 8.91 -21.14
N LYS A 56 1.27 9.10 -20.06
CA LYS A 56 1.85 8.01 -19.24
C LYS A 56 1.60 8.22 -17.76
N ALA A 57 0.34 8.53 -17.40
CA ALA A 57 -0.03 8.78 -16.02
C ALA A 57 0.04 7.52 -15.15
N ARG A 58 0.74 7.61 -14.02
CA ARG A 58 0.96 6.50 -13.08
C ARG A 58 0.77 6.96 -11.65
N ILE A 59 -0.02 6.23 -10.88
CA ILE A 59 -0.11 6.36 -9.42
C ILE A 59 0.38 5.05 -8.82
N ILE A 60 1.47 5.11 -8.07
CA ILE A 60 2.01 3.95 -7.35
C ILE A 60 1.95 4.24 -5.87
N ASN A 61 1.18 3.44 -5.14
CA ASN A 61 0.93 3.59 -3.72
C ASN A 61 1.70 2.52 -2.92
N VAL A 62 2.33 2.93 -1.82
CA VAL A 62 3.03 2.00 -0.93
C VAL A 62 2.20 1.76 0.32
N THR A 63 1.66 0.55 0.43
CA THR A 63 0.88 0.12 1.60
C THR A 63 1.67 -0.87 2.47
N THR A 64 1.05 -1.89 3.01
CA THR A 64 1.70 -2.92 3.83
C THR A 64 1.04 -4.28 3.63
N SER A 65 1.53 -5.32 4.29
CA SER A 65 0.91 -6.67 4.23
C SER A 65 -0.49 -6.67 4.86
N PHE A 66 -1.39 -7.50 4.34
CA PHE A 66 -2.72 -7.70 4.94
C PHE A 66 -2.63 -8.20 6.37
N PHE A 67 -1.63 -9.04 6.68
CA PHE A 67 -1.34 -9.43 8.06
C PHE A 67 -1.14 -8.21 8.98
N THR A 68 -0.37 -7.23 8.54
CA THR A 68 -0.12 -6.00 9.32
C THR A 68 -1.38 -5.14 9.45
N MET A 69 -2.19 -5.06 8.39
CA MET A 69 -3.45 -4.31 8.38
C MET A 69 -4.44 -4.84 9.41
N LEU A 70 -4.50 -6.17 9.57
CA LEU A 70 -5.45 -6.86 10.44
C LEU A 70 -4.88 -7.20 11.84
N ARG A 71 -3.63 -6.84 12.09
CA ARG A 71 -2.95 -7.18 13.33
C ARG A 71 -3.56 -6.43 14.52
N GLY A 72 -3.94 -7.14 15.57
CA GLY A 72 -4.36 -6.55 16.85
C GLY A 72 -3.23 -5.71 17.49
N LYS A 73 -3.60 -4.67 18.22
CA LYS A 73 -2.67 -3.74 18.89
C LYS A 73 -1.69 -3.02 17.94
N PHE A 74 -2.11 -2.82 16.68
CA PHE A 74 -1.34 -2.17 15.64
C PHE A 74 -2.06 -0.94 15.06
N HIS A 75 -2.90 -0.32 15.90
CA HIS A 75 -3.59 0.93 15.61
C HIS A 75 -2.70 2.15 15.92
N PRO A 76 -2.82 3.24 15.16
CA PRO A 76 -3.66 3.46 13.98
C PRO A 76 -3.05 2.98 12.65
N TYR A 77 -1.84 2.39 12.66
CA TYR A 77 -1.11 2.03 11.44
C TYR A 77 -1.89 1.06 10.54
N GLY A 78 -2.36 -0.06 11.10
CA GLY A 78 -3.15 -1.04 10.35
C GLY A 78 -4.35 -0.41 9.65
N PRO A 79 -5.28 0.24 10.37
CA PRO A 79 -6.42 0.97 9.78
C PRO A 79 -6.03 2.00 8.73
N SER A 80 -4.96 2.78 8.94
CA SER A 80 -4.50 3.78 7.98
C SER A 80 -4.07 3.15 6.64
N LYS A 81 -3.38 2.01 6.70
CA LYS A 81 -2.92 1.29 5.51
C LYS A 81 -4.04 0.47 4.86
N SER A 82 -5.01 -0.05 5.64
CA SER A 82 -6.22 -0.70 5.09
C SER A 82 -7.08 0.31 4.32
N GLY A 83 -7.31 1.49 4.88
CA GLY A 83 -8.02 2.56 4.18
C GLY A 83 -7.29 3.01 2.92
N PHE A 84 -5.96 3.10 2.97
CA PHE A 84 -5.14 3.45 1.80
C PHE A 84 -5.19 2.36 0.71
N GLU A 85 -5.19 1.10 1.08
CA GLU A 85 -5.37 -0.04 0.16
C GLU A 85 -6.74 0.03 -0.54
N ALA A 86 -7.83 0.18 0.23
CA ALA A 86 -9.19 0.30 -0.30
C ALA A 86 -9.35 1.54 -1.20
N MET A 87 -8.79 2.69 -0.80
CA MET A 87 -8.78 3.91 -1.61
C MET A 87 -8.03 3.69 -2.93
N SER A 88 -6.92 2.95 -2.91
CA SER A 88 -6.15 2.63 -4.12
C SER A 88 -6.98 1.80 -5.12
N ALA A 89 -7.77 0.84 -4.64
CA ALA A 89 -8.69 0.06 -5.47
C ALA A 89 -9.79 0.97 -6.07
N GLY A 90 -10.37 1.85 -5.27
CA GLY A 90 -11.35 2.84 -5.72
C GLY A 90 -10.80 3.75 -6.82
N HIS A 91 -9.59 4.30 -6.61
CA HIS A 91 -8.93 5.13 -7.61
C HIS A 91 -8.59 4.36 -8.89
N ALA A 92 -8.18 3.08 -8.80
CA ALA A 92 -7.92 2.26 -9.98
C ALA A 92 -9.18 2.06 -10.84
N ALA A 93 -10.33 1.88 -10.20
CA ALA A 93 -11.62 1.76 -10.88
C ALA A 93 -12.09 3.10 -11.47
N GLU A 94 -11.99 4.19 -10.67
CA GLU A 94 -12.44 5.54 -11.07
C GLU A 94 -11.66 6.10 -12.26
N PHE A 95 -10.32 5.92 -12.27
CA PHE A 95 -9.45 6.55 -13.27
C PHE A 95 -9.16 5.68 -14.49
N LYS A 96 -9.81 4.52 -14.60
CA LYS A 96 -9.60 3.58 -15.70
C LYS A 96 -9.84 4.22 -17.06
N ASP A 97 -10.94 4.95 -17.20
CA ASP A 97 -11.33 5.61 -18.46
C ASP A 97 -10.50 6.87 -18.74
N ASP A 98 -9.88 7.44 -17.72
CA ASP A 98 -8.90 8.55 -17.86
C ASP A 98 -7.51 8.03 -18.35
N GLY A 99 -7.30 6.72 -18.48
CA GLY A 99 -6.01 6.13 -18.85
C GLY A 99 -4.93 6.24 -17.77
N ILE A 100 -5.30 6.59 -16.52
CA ILE A 100 -4.40 6.69 -15.39
C ILE A 100 -4.30 5.33 -14.70
N THR A 101 -3.11 4.75 -14.63
CA THR A 101 -2.94 3.48 -13.91
C THR A 101 -2.67 3.71 -12.44
N VAL A 102 -3.31 2.89 -11.59
CA VAL A 102 -3.13 2.91 -10.14
C VAL A 102 -2.75 1.52 -9.66
N ASN A 103 -1.59 1.39 -9.04
CA ASN A 103 -1.09 0.13 -8.52
C ASN A 103 -0.51 0.29 -7.11
N VAL A 104 -0.45 -0.81 -6.38
CA VAL A 104 0.11 -0.88 -5.03
C VAL A 104 1.39 -1.71 -5.04
N VAL A 105 2.41 -1.26 -4.33
CA VAL A 105 3.62 -2.04 -4.06
C VAL A 105 3.82 -2.12 -2.55
N VAL A 106 4.10 -3.33 -2.06
CA VAL A 106 4.36 -3.58 -0.63
C VAL A 106 5.66 -4.34 -0.44
N PRO A 107 6.39 -4.10 0.64
CA PRO A 107 7.60 -4.88 0.91
C PRO A 107 7.31 -6.38 1.12
N GLY A 108 6.14 -6.74 1.66
CA GLY A 108 5.75 -8.11 1.98
C GLY A 108 6.13 -8.55 3.39
N GLY A 109 7.05 -7.86 4.03
CA GLY A 109 7.52 -8.09 5.40
C GLY A 109 8.13 -6.82 5.99
N PRO A 110 8.72 -6.91 7.20
CA PRO A 110 9.47 -5.81 7.79
C PRO A 110 10.62 -5.41 6.86
N ALA A 111 10.71 -4.10 6.52
CA ALA A 111 11.74 -3.59 5.63
C ALA A 111 12.91 -2.99 6.41
N ASP A 112 14.12 -3.13 5.87
CA ASP A 112 15.36 -2.62 6.43
C ASP A 112 15.44 -1.09 6.31
N THR A 113 14.64 -0.41 7.11
CA THR A 113 14.49 1.05 7.16
C THR A 113 14.44 1.53 8.61
N PRO A 114 14.58 2.84 8.89
CA PRO A 114 14.41 3.39 10.24
C PRO A 114 13.02 3.13 10.86
N MET A 115 12.01 2.74 10.07
CA MET A 115 10.69 2.38 10.59
C MET A 115 10.74 1.08 11.42
N VAL A 116 11.68 0.18 11.13
CA VAL A 116 11.97 -1.02 11.94
C VAL A 116 13.17 -0.72 12.84
N PRO A 117 12.97 -0.50 14.16
CA PRO A 117 14.04 -0.10 15.06
C PRO A 117 15.05 -1.22 15.27
N GLN A 118 16.25 -0.86 15.67
CA GLN A 118 17.24 -1.82 16.16
C GLN A 118 16.65 -2.53 17.40
N GLY A 119 16.88 -3.83 17.51
CA GLY A 119 16.32 -4.63 18.61
C GLY A 119 14.87 -5.05 18.43
N ALA A 120 14.29 -4.91 17.22
CA ALA A 120 12.95 -5.41 16.91
C ALA A 120 12.82 -6.95 16.84
N GLY A 121 13.84 -7.69 17.24
CA GLY A 121 13.83 -9.15 17.28
C GLY A 121 14.29 -9.82 15.97
N TRP A 122 14.63 -9.06 14.94
CA TRP A 122 15.18 -9.54 13.68
C TRP A 122 16.58 -9.00 13.42
N GLY A 123 17.45 -9.83 12.85
CA GLY A 123 18.69 -9.37 12.23
C GLY A 123 18.39 -8.48 11.03
N ARG A 124 19.23 -7.47 10.77
CA ARG A 124 19.03 -6.57 9.61
C ARG A 124 19.13 -7.30 8.27
N ASP A 125 19.82 -8.41 8.23
CA ASP A 125 19.96 -9.34 7.10
C ASP A 125 18.65 -10.09 6.79
N GLN A 126 17.80 -10.30 7.79
CA GLN A 126 16.49 -10.97 7.66
C GLN A 126 15.39 -10.04 7.13
N LEU A 127 15.63 -8.73 7.12
CA LEU A 127 14.65 -7.73 6.70
C LEU A 127 14.64 -7.60 5.16
N VAL A 128 13.46 -7.30 4.61
CA VAL A 128 13.33 -6.97 3.19
C VAL A 128 14.18 -5.75 2.86
N LYS A 129 15.13 -5.89 1.94
CA LYS A 129 15.99 -4.78 1.55
C LYS A 129 15.21 -3.73 0.78
N PRO A 130 15.42 -2.42 1.05
CA PRO A 130 14.72 -1.35 0.34
C PRO A 130 14.84 -1.41 -1.17
N ILE A 131 15.99 -1.90 -1.68
CA ILE A 131 16.22 -2.09 -3.12
C ILE A 131 15.16 -2.98 -3.78
N MET A 132 14.58 -3.94 -3.06
CA MET A 132 13.54 -4.82 -3.59
C MET A 132 12.31 -4.05 -4.05
N MET A 133 11.98 -2.93 -3.40
CA MET A 133 10.86 -2.08 -3.79
C MET A 133 11.07 -1.43 -5.17
N THR A 134 12.32 -1.19 -5.57
CA THR A 134 12.62 -0.49 -6.83
C THR A 134 12.26 -1.31 -8.05
N TYR A 135 12.39 -2.63 -8.01
CA TYR A 135 12.15 -3.49 -9.18
C TYR A 135 10.71 -3.40 -9.70
N PRO A 136 9.67 -3.72 -8.91
CA PRO A 136 8.29 -3.58 -9.38
C PRO A 136 7.91 -2.11 -9.64
N ILE A 137 8.44 -1.14 -8.88
CA ILE A 137 8.15 0.28 -9.10
C ILE A 137 8.70 0.75 -10.44
N LEU A 138 9.96 0.44 -10.78
CA LEU A 138 10.56 0.82 -12.06
C LEU A 138 9.83 0.17 -13.23
N TRP A 139 9.48 -1.11 -13.11
CA TRP A 139 8.68 -1.77 -14.13
C TRP A 139 7.31 -1.10 -14.29
N LEU A 140 6.58 -0.81 -13.20
CA LEU A 140 5.28 -0.10 -13.26
C LEU A 140 5.39 1.30 -13.88
N CYS A 141 6.57 1.92 -13.85
CA CYS A 141 6.84 3.20 -14.53
C CYS A 141 7.19 3.03 -16.02
N SER A 142 7.46 1.80 -16.49
CA SER A 142 7.85 1.53 -17.88
C SER A 142 6.64 1.50 -18.83
N ASP A 143 6.93 1.52 -20.14
CA ASP A 143 5.90 1.39 -21.18
C ASP A 143 5.29 -0.03 -21.21
N GLU A 144 6.04 -1.05 -20.80
CA GLU A 144 5.55 -2.43 -20.70
C GLU A 144 4.35 -2.56 -19.74
N ALA A 145 4.35 -1.76 -18.67
CA ALA A 145 3.25 -1.72 -17.70
C ALA A 145 2.17 -0.68 -18.04
N GLY A 146 2.16 -0.16 -19.26
CA GLY A 146 1.33 0.98 -19.68
C GLY A 146 -0.16 0.85 -19.39
N LEU A 147 -0.70 -0.37 -19.42
CA LEU A 147 -2.12 -0.66 -19.18
C LEU A 147 -2.37 -1.42 -17.87
N ILE A 148 -1.33 -1.64 -17.09
CA ILE A 148 -1.43 -2.39 -15.83
C ILE A 148 -2.00 -1.47 -14.74
N THR A 149 -3.22 -1.78 -14.27
CA THR A 149 -3.91 -1.04 -13.21
C THR A 149 -4.69 -1.98 -12.30
N GLY A 150 -4.95 -1.58 -11.07
CA GLY A 150 -5.74 -2.34 -10.11
C GLY A 150 -4.99 -3.50 -9.47
N ASN A 151 -3.65 -3.55 -9.56
CA ASN A 151 -2.85 -4.65 -9.05
C ASN A 151 -1.94 -4.24 -7.89
N ARG A 152 -1.63 -5.23 -7.08
CA ARG A 152 -0.79 -5.18 -5.90
C ARG A 152 0.38 -6.14 -6.06
N TYR A 153 1.60 -5.70 -5.73
CA TYR A 153 2.84 -6.45 -5.89
C TYR A 153 3.59 -6.58 -4.57
N ILE A 154 4.04 -7.80 -4.25
CA ILE A 154 4.87 -8.09 -3.08
C ILE A 154 6.35 -8.01 -3.48
N ALA A 155 6.98 -6.88 -3.25
CA ALA A 155 8.35 -6.61 -3.69
C ALA A 155 9.40 -7.57 -3.11
N GLY A 156 9.23 -8.03 -1.87
CA GLY A 156 10.15 -8.98 -1.24
C GLY A 156 10.20 -10.36 -1.91
N HIS A 157 9.22 -10.68 -2.75
CA HIS A 157 9.19 -11.91 -3.55
C HIS A 157 9.61 -11.69 -5.01
N TRP A 158 9.90 -10.47 -5.41
CA TRP A 158 10.36 -10.15 -6.75
C TRP A 158 11.81 -10.60 -6.94
N ASP A 159 12.06 -11.39 -7.97
CA ASP A 159 13.42 -11.86 -8.32
C ASP A 159 13.91 -11.08 -9.55
N PRO A 160 14.92 -10.21 -9.40
CA PRO A 160 15.44 -9.42 -10.53
C PRO A 160 16.08 -10.26 -11.64
N ASN A 161 16.37 -11.54 -11.39
CA ASN A 161 16.95 -12.46 -12.38
C ASN A 161 15.88 -13.23 -13.18
N GLN A 162 14.60 -13.06 -12.85
CA GLN A 162 13.49 -13.69 -13.56
C GLN A 162 12.78 -12.69 -14.47
N SER A 163 12.05 -13.22 -15.45
CA SER A 163 11.22 -12.39 -16.32
C SER A 163 10.11 -11.68 -15.53
N VAL A 164 9.62 -10.56 -16.05
CA VAL A 164 8.45 -9.84 -15.49
C VAL A 164 7.25 -10.77 -15.37
N SER A 165 7.00 -11.61 -16.39
CA SER A 165 5.87 -12.55 -16.37
C SER A 165 5.96 -13.56 -15.21
N GLU A 166 7.14 -14.07 -14.91
CA GLU A 166 7.36 -15.00 -13.78
C GLU A 166 7.21 -14.27 -12.44
N ASN A 167 7.74 -13.05 -12.34
CA ASN A 167 7.58 -12.21 -11.15
C ASN A 167 6.11 -11.89 -10.88
N ARG A 168 5.35 -11.50 -11.90
CA ARG A 168 3.91 -11.23 -11.77
C ARG A 168 3.16 -12.44 -11.22
N LYS A 169 3.40 -13.64 -11.74
CA LYS A 169 2.77 -14.88 -11.23
C LYS A 169 3.00 -15.12 -9.74
N LYS A 170 4.15 -14.68 -9.20
CA LYS A 170 4.54 -14.89 -7.80
C LYS A 170 4.10 -13.76 -6.87
N THR A 171 4.00 -12.54 -7.38
CA THR A 171 3.91 -11.33 -6.55
C THR A 171 2.64 -10.55 -6.73
N GLU A 172 1.93 -10.76 -7.86
CA GLU A 172 0.75 -9.99 -8.25
C GLU A 172 -0.53 -10.55 -7.62
N SER A 173 -1.37 -9.65 -7.17
CA SER A 173 -2.77 -9.90 -6.82
C SER A 173 -3.58 -8.64 -7.10
N GLU A 174 -4.89 -8.73 -7.05
CA GLU A 174 -5.75 -7.53 -7.08
C GLU A 174 -5.52 -6.67 -5.83
N ILE A 175 -5.69 -5.34 -5.97
CA ILE A 175 -5.65 -4.42 -4.83
C ILE A 175 -6.83 -4.73 -3.90
N ALA A 176 -6.62 -4.61 -2.60
CA ALA A 176 -7.59 -4.89 -1.56
C ALA A 176 -8.06 -6.37 -1.57
N TRP A 177 -9.35 -6.60 -1.50
CA TRP A 177 -9.97 -7.92 -1.36
C TRP A 177 -11.28 -8.05 -2.17
N PRO A 178 -11.25 -7.82 -3.49
CA PRO A 178 -12.45 -7.81 -4.33
C PRO A 178 -13.17 -9.16 -4.38
N SER A 179 -12.47 -10.27 -4.16
CA SER A 179 -13.08 -11.59 -4.06
C SER A 179 -14.11 -11.71 -2.93
N LEU A 180 -13.97 -10.91 -1.86
CA LEU A 180 -14.93 -10.86 -0.74
C LEU A 180 -16.11 -9.90 -1.01
N ALA A 181 -16.06 -9.12 -2.08
CA ALA A 181 -17.07 -8.11 -2.42
C ALA A 181 -18.01 -8.58 -3.55
N GLN A 182 -18.03 -9.88 -3.85
CA GLN A 182 -18.75 -10.40 -5.03
C GLN A 182 -20.27 -10.50 -4.83
N ASP A 183 -20.75 -10.58 -3.59
CA ASP A 183 -22.17 -10.77 -3.27
C ASP A 183 -22.77 -9.64 -2.44
N PRO A 184 -22.76 -8.37 -2.93
CA PRO A 184 -23.44 -7.30 -2.23
C PRO A 184 -24.95 -7.45 -2.34
N VAL A 185 -25.67 -7.12 -1.27
CA VAL A 185 -27.13 -7.05 -1.30
C VAL A 185 -27.56 -5.70 -1.89
N TRP A 186 -28.21 -5.75 -3.05
CA TRP A 186 -28.71 -4.56 -3.75
C TRP A 186 -30.23 -4.44 -3.60
N PRO A 187 -30.76 -3.47 -2.85
CA PRO A 187 -32.20 -3.17 -2.89
C PRO A 187 -32.62 -2.79 -4.32
N GLY A 188 -33.51 -3.56 -4.93
CA GLY A 188 -33.95 -3.33 -6.31
C GLY A 188 -33.10 -4.00 -7.40
N GLY A 189 -32.13 -4.86 -7.03
CA GLY A 189 -31.28 -5.60 -7.96
C GLY A 189 -29.91 -4.96 -8.19
N LYS A 190 -28.97 -5.72 -8.75
CA LYS A 190 -27.61 -5.26 -9.02
C LYS A 190 -27.62 -4.15 -10.07
N PRO A 191 -26.95 -2.99 -9.86
CA PRO A 191 -26.81 -1.99 -10.91
C PRO A 191 -26.11 -2.57 -12.14
N SER A 192 -26.58 -2.16 -13.32
CA SER A 192 -25.99 -2.53 -14.63
C SER A 192 -24.61 -1.93 -14.81
#